data_87b3b74a36388e75ccf522770903f1ad
#
_entry.id   87b3b74a36388e75ccf522770903f1ad
#
_cell.length_a   1.000
_cell.length_b   1.000
_cell.length_c   1.000
_cell.angle_alpha   90.00
_cell.angle_beta   90.00
_cell.angle_gamma   90.00
#
_symmetry.space_group_name_H-M   'P 1'
#
loop_
_entity.id
_entity.type
_entity.pdbx_description
1 polymer ?
#
loop_
_entity_poly.entity_id
_entity_poly.type
_entity_poly.pdbx_seq_one_letter_code
_entity_poly.pdbx_strand_id
1 'polypeptide(L)'
;MGARLDGIASDSIRVLHDRRIRGSRANIDHLVVTPSGVWVIDTKKYSGSPSLRVEGGILRPRVEKLVVGGRDKSRLVDGVLWQVECVRAEMPEVPVRGILCCVDSEWPLLAGPFRVNGVEVLWPKKLVSRLTEAGADHVDVDEAVGLLAKKFPAA
;
A
#
# COMPACT_ATOMS: atom_id res chain seq x y z
N MET A 1 -8.11 -1.85 10.57
CA MET A 1 -6.90 -1.06 10.18
C MET A 1 -7.18 0.44 10.31
N GLY A 2 -8.31 0.95 9.87
CA GLY A 2 -8.64 2.38 9.91
C GLY A 2 -8.30 3.06 11.22
N ALA A 3 -8.82 2.60 12.34
CA ALA A 3 -8.56 3.19 13.67
C ALA A 3 -7.05 3.29 14.04
N ARG A 4 -6.21 2.39 13.53
CA ARG A 4 -4.75 2.49 13.73
C ARG A 4 -4.12 3.62 12.91
N LEU A 5 -4.62 3.82 11.69
CA LEU A 5 -4.19 4.91 10.82
C LEU A 5 -4.69 6.26 11.37
N ASP A 6 -5.93 6.31 11.86
CA ASP A 6 -6.46 7.51 12.52
C ASP A 6 -5.63 7.89 13.75
N GLY A 7 -5.12 6.91 14.47
CA GLY A 7 -4.28 7.12 15.65
C GLY A 7 -2.91 7.76 15.37
N ILE A 8 -2.44 7.77 14.12
CA ILE A 8 -1.21 8.45 13.71
C ILE A 8 -1.47 9.71 12.87
N ALA A 9 -2.73 10.02 12.60
CA ALA A 9 -3.08 11.20 11.83
C ALA A 9 -2.66 12.49 12.57
N SER A 10 -2.10 13.42 11.84
CA SER A 10 -1.57 14.69 12.31
C SER A 10 -1.59 15.71 11.17
N ASP A 11 -1.09 16.92 11.38
CA ASP A 11 -0.94 17.91 10.30
C ASP A 11 -0.02 17.41 9.18
N SER A 12 0.97 16.56 9.52
CA SER A 12 1.92 15.97 8.56
C SER A 12 1.54 14.57 8.06
N ILE A 13 0.56 13.90 8.66
CA ILE A 13 0.09 12.58 8.23
C ILE A 13 -1.42 12.62 8.09
N ARG A 14 -1.91 12.61 6.87
CA ARG A 14 -3.34 12.68 6.59
C ARG A 14 -3.83 11.38 5.98
N VAL A 15 -4.99 10.93 6.43
CA VAL A 15 -5.57 9.65 6.04
C VAL A 15 -6.91 9.86 5.37
N LEU A 16 -7.10 9.22 4.23
CA LEU A 16 -8.36 9.17 3.49
C LEU A 16 -8.79 7.71 3.38
N HIS A 17 -9.94 7.37 3.94
CA HIS A 17 -10.46 6.01 3.91
C HIS A 17 -11.48 5.84 2.79
N ASP A 18 -11.57 4.61 2.29
CA ASP A 18 -12.59 4.11 1.38
C ASP A 18 -12.86 5.07 0.21
N ARG A 19 -11.93 5.09 -0.75
CA ARG A 19 -11.94 6.03 -1.85
C ARG A 19 -12.29 5.37 -3.17
N ARG A 20 -13.35 5.87 -3.83
CA ARG A 20 -13.79 5.38 -5.15
C ARG A 20 -12.80 5.73 -6.24
N ILE A 21 -12.53 4.78 -7.11
CA ILE A 21 -11.85 5.01 -8.38
C ILE A 21 -12.93 5.22 -9.44
N ARG A 22 -12.97 6.42 -10.03
CA ARG A 22 -13.96 6.75 -11.06
C ARG A 22 -13.86 5.81 -12.26
N GLY A 23 -14.99 5.39 -12.78
CA GLY A 23 -15.05 4.43 -13.89
C GLY A 23 -14.77 2.98 -13.50
N SER A 24 -14.63 2.69 -12.20
CA SER A 24 -14.41 1.35 -11.66
C SER A 24 -15.39 1.03 -10.52
N ARG A 25 -15.51 -0.26 -10.22
CA ARG A 25 -16.22 -0.75 -9.02
C ARG A 25 -15.25 -0.92 -7.82
N ALA A 26 -13.96 -0.73 -8.06
CA ALA A 26 -12.94 -0.89 -7.02
C ALA A 26 -12.81 0.38 -6.18
N ASN A 27 -12.57 0.19 -4.90
CA ASN A 27 -12.21 1.24 -3.96
C ASN A 27 -10.77 1.06 -3.50
N ILE A 28 -10.13 2.16 -3.11
CA ILE A 28 -8.87 2.15 -2.37
C ILE A 28 -9.22 2.14 -0.88
N ASP A 29 -8.77 1.14 -0.15
CA ASP A 29 -9.07 1.01 1.28
C ASP A 29 -8.58 2.24 2.06
N HIS A 30 -7.30 2.62 1.87
CA HIS A 30 -6.72 3.79 2.52
C HIS A 30 -5.72 4.48 1.60
N LEU A 31 -5.80 5.81 1.54
CA LEU A 31 -4.75 6.70 1.04
C LEU A 31 -4.14 7.44 2.22
N VAL A 32 -2.82 7.37 2.37
CA VAL A 32 -2.12 8.12 3.40
C VAL A 32 -1.16 9.09 2.72
N VAL A 33 -1.24 10.34 3.10
CA VAL A 33 -0.36 11.41 2.61
C VAL A 33 0.60 11.80 3.71
N THR A 34 1.87 11.76 3.41
CA THR A 34 2.96 12.19 4.28
C THR A 34 3.86 13.16 3.51
N PRO A 35 4.73 13.93 4.16
CA PRO A 35 5.69 14.79 3.45
C PRO A 35 6.56 14.03 2.44
N SER A 36 6.79 12.72 2.65
CA SER A 36 7.61 11.90 1.77
C SER A 36 6.87 11.27 0.59
N GLY A 37 5.54 11.40 0.50
CA GLY A 37 4.76 10.85 -0.60
C GLY A 37 3.37 10.39 -0.22
N VAL A 38 2.71 9.77 -1.19
CA VAL A 38 1.39 9.17 -1.07
C VAL A 38 1.51 7.66 -1.00
N TRP A 39 0.76 7.06 -0.09
CA TRP A 39 0.75 5.63 0.17
C TRP A 39 -0.64 5.07 -0.17
N VAL A 40 -0.69 4.15 -1.11
CA VAL A 40 -1.88 3.36 -1.45
C VAL A 40 -1.83 2.08 -0.63
N ILE A 41 -2.77 1.90 0.28
CA ILE A 41 -2.74 0.80 1.23
C ILE A 41 -4.00 -0.05 1.03
N ASP A 42 -3.79 -1.30 0.68
CA ASP A 42 -4.81 -2.34 0.64
C ASP A 42 -4.65 -3.25 1.87
N THR A 43 -5.74 -3.53 2.55
CA THR A 43 -5.75 -4.31 3.80
C THR A 43 -6.43 -5.64 3.59
N LYS A 44 -5.71 -6.72 3.84
CA LYS A 44 -6.27 -8.07 3.70
C LYS A 44 -6.10 -8.87 4.98
N LYS A 45 -7.17 -9.55 5.35
CA LYS A 45 -7.17 -10.48 6.47
C LYS A 45 -6.92 -11.89 5.95
N TYR A 46 -5.78 -12.45 6.31
CA TYR A 46 -5.41 -13.83 5.99
C TYR A 46 -4.83 -14.51 7.22
N SER A 47 -5.30 -15.73 7.49
CA SER A 47 -4.57 -16.68 8.33
C SER A 47 -3.49 -17.34 7.48
N GLY A 48 -2.28 -17.42 7.96
CA GLY A 48 -1.13 -18.01 7.27
C GLY A 48 -0.02 -17.00 7.04
N SER A 49 1.13 -17.51 6.65
CA SER A 49 2.36 -16.73 6.52
C SER A 49 2.52 -16.17 5.11
N PRO A 50 2.61 -14.83 4.95
CA PRO A 50 2.96 -14.25 3.67
C PRO A 50 4.45 -14.48 3.35
N SER A 51 4.75 -14.77 2.10
CA SER A 51 6.12 -14.96 1.61
C SER A 51 6.28 -14.57 0.14
N LEU A 52 7.51 -14.23 -0.24
CA LEU A 52 7.91 -14.01 -1.62
C LEU A 52 8.35 -15.35 -2.23
N ARG A 53 7.79 -15.69 -3.39
CA ARG A 53 8.31 -16.75 -4.26
C ARG A 53 8.86 -16.12 -5.53
N VAL A 54 10.08 -16.51 -5.90
CA VAL A 54 10.71 -16.08 -7.15
C VAL A 54 10.84 -17.28 -8.08
N GLU A 55 10.35 -17.13 -9.30
CA GLU A 55 10.47 -18.13 -10.36
C GLU A 55 11.24 -17.53 -11.55
N GLY A 56 12.03 -18.33 -12.24
CA GLY A 56 12.86 -17.88 -13.36
C GLY A 56 14.10 -17.07 -12.96
N GLY A 57 14.59 -16.24 -13.87
CA GLY A 57 15.71 -15.32 -13.63
C GLY A 57 17.01 -15.62 -14.38
N ILE A 58 17.18 -16.83 -14.97
CA ILE A 58 18.35 -17.19 -15.79
C ILE A 58 17.94 -17.47 -17.24
N LEU A 59 17.16 -18.53 -17.46
CA LEU A 59 16.66 -18.92 -18.80
C LEU A 59 15.25 -18.43 -19.10
N ARG A 60 14.53 -17.99 -18.09
CA ARG A 60 13.17 -17.43 -18.18
C ARG A 60 13.13 -16.10 -17.45
N PRO A 61 12.20 -15.18 -17.82
CA PRO A 61 12.00 -13.95 -17.06
C PRO A 61 11.80 -14.21 -15.57
N ARG A 62 12.38 -13.36 -14.74
CA ARG A 62 12.15 -13.37 -13.29
C ARG A 62 10.70 -13.00 -13.01
N VAL A 63 9.99 -13.84 -12.29
CA VAL A 63 8.62 -13.61 -11.85
C VAL A 63 8.57 -13.65 -10.33
N GLU A 64 8.05 -12.59 -9.74
CA GLU A 64 7.83 -12.50 -8.30
C GLU A 64 6.36 -12.82 -7.99
N LYS A 65 6.13 -13.65 -7.00
CA LYS A 65 4.79 -14.05 -6.56
C LYS A 65 4.61 -13.84 -5.08
N LEU A 66 3.43 -13.37 -4.69
CA LEU A 66 2.99 -13.38 -3.31
C LEU A 66 2.34 -14.73 -3.01
N VAL A 67 2.84 -15.39 -1.99
CA VAL A 67 2.26 -16.64 -1.46
C VAL A 67 1.82 -16.41 -0.02
N VAL A 68 0.59 -16.78 0.32
CA VAL A 68 0.05 -16.72 1.69
C VAL A 68 -0.54 -18.06 2.06
N GLY A 69 -0.02 -18.68 3.11
CA GLY A 69 -0.46 -20.01 3.53
C GLY A 69 -0.34 -21.06 2.42
N GLY A 70 0.73 -20.99 1.63
CA GLY A 70 1.00 -21.91 0.51
C GLY A 70 0.21 -21.63 -0.77
N ARG A 71 -0.65 -20.62 -0.80
CA ARG A 71 -1.49 -20.27 -1.96
C ARG A 71 -0.99 -19.01 -2.66
N ASP A 72 -0.96 -19.02 -3.99
CA ASP A 72 -0.65 -17.85 -4.80
C ASP A 72 -1.73 -16.76 -4.62
N LYS A 73 -1.32 -15.60 -4.19
CA LYS A 73 -2.14 -14.39 -3.97
C LYS A 73 -1.63 -13.18 -4.76
N SER A 74 -0.86 -13.41 -5.80
CA SER A 74 -0.22 -12.35 -6.60
C SER A 74 -1.21 -11.35 -7.19
N ARG A 75 -2.46 -11.75 -7.46
CA ARG A 75 -3.53 -10.84 -7.91
C ARG A 75 -3.81 -9.69 -6.94
N LEU A 76 -3.52 -9.85 -5.65
CA LEU A 76 -3.65 -8.75 -4.68
C LEU A 76 -2.61 -7.67 -4.96
N VAL A 77 -1.39 -8.09 -5.28
CA VAL A 77 -0.30 -7.19 -5.67
C VAL A 77 -0.65 -6.45 -6.95
N ASP A 78 -1.18 -7.14 -7.96
CA ASP A 78 -1.62 -6.53 -9.21
C ASP A 78 -2.71 -5.48 -8.97
N GLY A 79 -3.64 -5.76 -8.06
CA GLY A 79 -4.67 -4.81 -7.64
C GLY A 79 -4.10 -3.54 -7.03
N VAL A 80 -3.13 -3.67 -6.11
CA VAL A 80 -2.46 -2.52 -5.50
C VAL A 80 -1.67 -1.72 -6.54
N LEU A 81 -0.95 -2.39 -7.44
CA LEU A 81 -0.21 -1.73 -8.52
C LEU A 81 -1.13 -0.91 -9.42
N TRP A 82 -2.27 -1.47 -9.80
CA TRP A 82 -3.26 -0.74 -10.59
C TRP A 82 -3.79 0.50 -9.84
N GLN A 83 -4.09 0.38 -8.55
CA GLN A 83 -4.51 1.52 -7.72
C GLN A 83 -3.40 2.59 -7.63
N VAL A 84 -2.15 2.17 -7.47
CA VAL A 84 -0.98 3.08 -7.48
C VAL A 84 -0.90 3.84 -8.80
N GLU A 85 -1.09 3.18 -9.93
CA GLU A 85 -1.07 3.85 -11.25
C GLU A 85 -2.24 4.85 -11.39
N CYS A 86 -3.43 4.52 -10.88
CA CYS A 86 -4.55 5.46 -10.87
C CYS A 86 -4.23 6.73 -10.07
N VAL A 87 -3.58 6.60 -8.91
CA VAL A 87 -3.18 7.75 -8.08
C VAL A 87 -2.03 8.51 -8.74
N ARG A 88 -1.04 7.81 -9.28
CA ARG A 88 0.12 8.42 -9.95
C ARG A 88 -0.28 9.24 -11.17
N ALA A 89 -1.30 8.80 -11.92
CA ALA A 89 -1.83 9.55 -13.07
C ALA A 89 -2.38 10.92 -12.67
N GLU A 90 -2.89 11.08 -11.44
CA GLU A 90 -3.39 12.36 -10.93
C GLU A 90 -2.29 13.22 -10.28
N MET A 91 -1.15 12.62 -9.92
CA MET A 91 -0.06 13.26 -9.19
C MET A 91 1.32 12.80 -9.72
N PRO A 92 1.67 13.08 -10.99
CA PRO A 92 2.86 12.49 -11.62
C PRO A 92 4.18 12.91 -10.97
N GLU A 93 4.22 14.07 -10.31
CA GLU A 93 5.44 14.59 -9.65
C GLU A 93 5.58 14.12 -8.19
N VAL A 94 4.57 13.42 -7.66
CA VAL A 94 4.56 12.97 -6.26
C VAL A 94 4.96 11.50 -6.19
N PRO A 95 5.87 11.11 -5.27
CA PRO A 95 6.14 9.70 -5.03
C PRO A 95 4.89 8.96 -4.55
N VAL A 96 4.43 7.96 -5.30
CA VAL A 96 3.29 7.10 -4.93
C VAL A 96 3.79 5.68 -4.72
N ARG A 97 3.49 5.09 -3.58
CA ARG A 97 3.93 3.75 -3.18
C ARG A 97 2.74 2.87 -2.80
N GLY A 98 2.83 1.59 -3.14
CA GLY A 98 1.82 0.60 -2.80
C GLY A 98 2.23 -0.24 -1.59
N ILE A 99 1.28 -0.49 -0.71
CA ILE A 99 1.42 -1.38 0.45
C ILE A 99 0.25 -2.36 0.48
N LEU A 100 0.56 -3.63 0.69
CA LEU A 100 -0.38 -4.67 1.05
C LEU A 100 -0.19 -5.00 2.53
N CYS A 101 -1.14 -4.59 3.37
CA CYS A 101 -1.10 -4.85 4.80
C CYS A 101 -1.85 -6.13 5.15
N CYS A 102 -1.13 -7.16 5.57
CA CYS A 102 -1.70 -8.45 5.98
C CYS A 102 -2.05 -8.41 7.47
N VAL A 103 -3.36 -8.40 7.76
CA VAL A 103 -3.91 -8.42 9.12
C VAL A 103 -4.18 -9.87 9.53
N ASP A 104 -3.93 -10.19 10.79
CA ASP A 104 -4.09 -11.53 11.38
C ASP A 104 -3.25 -12.63 10.71
N SER A 105 -2.22 -12.24 9.97
CA SER A 105 -1.28 -13.17 9.34
C SER A 105 -0.17 -13.58 10.31
N GLU A 106 0.33 -14.79 10.12
CA GLU A 106 1.47 -15.32 10.88
C GLU A 106 2.78 -14.84 10.25
N TRP A 107 3.59 -14.14 11.02
CA TRP A 107 4.91 -13.70 10.59
C TRP A 107 5.98 -14.41 11.41
N PRO A 108 6.91 -15.13 10.77
CA PRO A 108 8.04 -15.73 11.47
C PRO A 108 8.84 -14.66 12.21
N LEU A 109 9.36 -14.97 13.38
CA LEU A 109 10.08 -14.04 14.25
C LEU A 109 11.24 -13.30 13.57
N LEU A 110 11.90 -13.95 12.62
CA LEU A 110 13.02 -13.39 11.86
C LEU A 110 12.61 -12.87 10.47
N ALA A 111 11.33 -12.96 10.11
CA ALA A 111 10.84 -12.42 8.85
C ALA A 111 10.63 -10.91 8.95
N GLY A 112 11.18 -10.18 7.99
CA GLY A 112 10.91 -8.77 7.78
C GLY A 112 9.79 -8.54 6.76
N PRO A 113 9.40 -7.28 6.54
CA PRO A 113 8.61 -6.92 5.38
C PRO A 113 9.40 -7.22 4.10
N PHE A 114 8.69 -7.50 3.03
CA PHE A 114 9.30 -7.79 1.73
C PHE A 114 8.52 -7.09 0.61
N ARG A 115 9.05 -7.11 -0.60
CA ARG A 115 8.40 -6.53 -1.77
C ARG A 115 8.12 -7.59 -2.81
N VAL A 116 6.96 -7.45 -3.45
CA VAL A 116 6.56 -8.22 -4.63
C VAL A 116 6.21 -7.21 -5.73
N ASN A 117 6.95 -7.21 -6.81
CA ASN A 117 6.80 -6.25 -7.92
C ASN A 117 6.76 -4.78 -7.45
N GLY A 118 7.52 -4.44 -6.41
CA GLY A 118 7.58 -3.08 -5.85
C GLY A 118 6.52 -2.76 -4.79
N VAL A 119 5.48 -3.56 -4.62
CA VAL A 119 4.51 -3.43 -3.52
C VAL A 119 5.10 -3.99 -2.25
N GLU A 120 5.13 -3.21 -1.18
CA GLU A 120 5.60 -3.67 0.13
C GLU A 120 4.51 -4.47 0.84
N VAL A 121 4.87 -5.67 1.28
CA VAL A 121 3.99 -6.58 2.05
C VAL A 121 4.47 -6.56 3.50
N LEU A 122 3.56 -6.22 4.42
CA LEU A 122 3.89 -6.03 5.83
C LEU A 122 2.67 -6.23 6.73
N TRP A 123 2.88 -6.13 8.04
CA TRP A 123 1.85 -6.24 9.09
C TRP A 123 1.50 -4.88 9.70
N PRO A 124 0.37 -4.77 10.44
CA PRO A 124 -0.15 -3.49 10.94
C PRO A 124 0.82 -2.64 11.75
N LYS A 125 1.60 -3.26 12.64
CA LYS A 125 2.60 -2.53 13.45
C LYS A 125 3.73 -1.96 12.59
N LYS A 126 4.17 -2.73 11.58
CA LYS A 126 5.21 -2.30 10.64
C LYS A 126 4.71 -1.21 9.72
N LEU A 127 3.43 -1.26 9.31
CA LEU A 127 2.80 -0.19 8.54
C LEU A 127 2.87 1.15 9.28
N VAL A 128 2.45 1.18 10.56
CA VAL A 128 2.53 2.39 11.39
C VAL A 128 3.96 2.92 11.45
N SER A 129 4.93 2.05 11.73
CA SER A 129 6.35 2.43 11.74
C SER A 129 6.79 3.02 10.39
N ARG A 130 6.39 2.41 9.28
CA ARG A 130 6.74 2.87 7.93
C ARG A 130 6.20 4.26 7.62
N LEU A 131 4.97 4.54 8.00
CA LEU A 131 4.30 5.82 7.75
C LEU A 131 4.80 6.96 8.64
N THR A 132 5.36 6.63 9.81
CA THR A 132 5.92 7.60 10.76
C THR A 132 7.44 7.78 10.62
N GLU A 133 8.10 7.02 9.77
CA GLU A 133 9.52 7.21 9.46
C GLU A 133 9.74 8.58 8.80
N ALA A 134 10.72 9.33 9.28
CA ALA A 134 11.13 10.58 8.66
C ALA A 134 11.67 10.30 7.24
N GLY A 135 11.28 11.13 6.30
CA GLY A 135 11.71 11.06 4.90
C GLY A 135 11.96 12.45 4.36
N ALA A 136 12.42 12.52 3.11
CA ALA A 136 12.57 13.80 2.44
C ALA A 136 11.21 14.42 2.16
N ASP A 137 11.10 15.73 2.34
CA ASP A 137 9.89 16.49 2.06
C ASP A 137 9.76 16.76 0.56
N HIS A 138 8.80 16.10 -0.07
CA HIS A 138 8.50 16.22 -1.49
C HIS A 138 7.06 16.68 -1.74
N VAL A 139 6.22 16.71 -0.70
CA VAL A 139 4.78 16.84 -0.83
C VAL A 139 4.25 17.91 0.11
N ASP A 140 3.51 18.88 -0.45
CA ASP A 140 2.57 19.67 0.33
C ASP A 140 1.38 18.79 0.68
N VAL A 141 1.27 18.45 1.97
CA VAL A 141 0.29 17.47 2.46
C VAL A 141 -1.14 17.97 2.27
N ASP A 142 -1.42 19.24 2.54
CA ASP A 142 -2.78 19.79 2.43
C ASP A 142 -3.23 19.91 0.97
N GLU A 143 -2.34 20.33 0.08
CA GLU A 143 -2.60 20.37 -1.36
C GLU A 143 -2.88 18.97 -1.91
N ALA A 144 -2.04 18.01 -1.56
CA ALA A 144 -2.18 16.62 -2.00
C ALA A 144 -3.50 16.00 -1.51
N VAL A 145 -3.85 16.21 -0.24
CA VAL A 145 -5.12 15.73 0.33
C VAL A 145 -6.32 16.36 -0.39
N GLY A 146 -6.29 17.66 -0.65
CA GLY A 146 -7.35 18.35 -1.37
C GLY A 146 -7.56 17.79 -2.77
N LEU A 147 -6.48 17.54 -3.51
CA LEU A 147 -6.53 16.93 -4.84
C LEU A 147 -7.07 15.50 -4.79
N LEU A 148 -6.52 14.67 -3.90
CA LEU A 148 -6.93 13.26 -3.77
C LEU A 148 -8.40 13.12 -3.35
N ALA A 149 -8.88 13.93 -2.42
CA ALA A 149 -10.28 13.93 -1.99
C ALA A 149 -11.24 14.26 -3.14
N LYS A 150 -10.83 15.16 -4.05
CA LYS A 150 -11.60 15.55 -5.24
C LYS A 150 -11.59 14.47 -6.32
N LYS A 151 -10.43 13.86 -6.56
CA LYS A 151 -10.24 12.86 -7.62
C LYS A 151 -10.78 11.48 -7.22
N PHE A 152 -10.63 11.13 -5.97
CA PHE A 152 -11.09 9.89 -5.35
C PHE A 152 -12.10 10.21 -4.24
N PRO A 153 -13.38 10.45 -4.58
CA PRO A 153 -14.40 10.75 -3.58
C PRO A 153 -14.63 9.57 -2.63
N ALA A 154 -15.20 9.84 -1.45
CA ALA A 154 -15.60 8.79 -0.52
C ALA A 154 -16.59 7.82 -1.18
N ALA A 155 -16.50 6.53 -0.81
CA ALA A 155 -17.34 5.46 -1.33
C ALA A 155 -18.76 5.50 -0.72
#